data_eadef52555d4a8076dd155f6ffd32427
#
_entry.id   eadef52555d4a8076dd155f6ffd32427
#
_cell.length_a   1.000
_cell.length_b   1.000
_cell.length_c   1.000
_cell.angle_alpha   90.00
_cell.angle_beta   90.00
_cell.angle_gamma   90.00
#
_symmetry.space_group_name_H-M   'P 1'
#
loop_
_entity.id
_entity.type
_entity.pdbx_description
1 polymer ?
#
loop_
_entity_poly.entity_id
_entity_poly.type
_entity_poly.pdbx_seq_one_letter_code
_entity_poly.pdbx_strand_id
1 'polypeptide(L)'
;MHRSTFIALLIPLLMLTAAMAYRYYSNDIIGQTQQADSFHSSRVEIMIHENITKLKELGIDATSVEEKITESLTSFPSEILESMEPEQINGMILTYISTLLYDDTTVPPSEPRQFFSFDVECMDLEHMYTNFLNSVSEIAGDDLTITDIEEDTGKVDYESGTGVQTVTFNCNGKSYQYDAIVYNDWFDVKMLTFMNKVISEQNTGKNLYVTSDGYQECIVFYQTEFWAARYKKLMGNTLEQP
;
A
#
# COMPACT_ATOMS: atom_id res chain seq x y z
N MET A 1 7.68 9.89 -30.14
CA MET A 1 6.52 10.80 -30.22
C MET A 1 5.53 10.46 -29.11
N HIS A 2 5.39 11.36 -28.16
CA HIS A 2 4.67 11.26 -26.90
C HIS A 2 3.19 10.87 -27.03
N ARG A 3 2.82 9.64 -26.68
CA ARG A 3 1.40 9.24 -26.48
C ARG A 3 1.10 8.43 -25.21
N SER A 4 2.09 7.89 -24.47
CA SER A 4 1.82 7.06 -23.29
C SER A 4 1.85 7.82 -21.95
N THR A 5 2.46 8.98 -21.86
CA THR A 5 2.48 9.82 -20.64
C THR A 5 1.13 10.48 -20.30
N PHE A 6 0.14 10.39 -21.19
CA PHE A 6 -1.17 11.04 -21.00
C PHE A 6 -2.20 10.16 -20.29
N ILE A 7 -2.03 8.83 -20.26
CA ILE A 7 -3.05 7.92 -19.73
C ILE A 7 -2.90 7.74 -18.21
N ALA A 8 -1.66 7.70 -17.69
CA ALA A 8 -1.40 7.52 -16.25
C ALA A 8 -1.83 8.72 -15.38
N LEU A 9 -1.86 9.93 -15.96
CA LEU A 9 -2.40 11.14 -15.31
C LEU A 9 -3.92 11.30 -15.48
N LEU A 10 -4.55 10.50 -16.34
CA LEU A 10 -5.97 10.64 -16.67
C LEU A 10 -6.90 9.98 -15.65
N ILE A 11 -6.50 8.93 -14.97
CA ILE A 11 -7.37 8.23 -14.02
C ILE A 11 -7.52 8.98 -12.69
N PRO A 12 -6.44 9.45 -12.02
CA PRO A 12 -6.58 10.33 -10.85
C PRO A 12 -7.19 11.69 -11.21
N LEU A 13 -6.87 12.21 -12.41
CA LEU A 13 -7.43 13.47 -12.89
C LEU A 13 -8.91 13.31 -13.28
N LEU A 14 -9.33 12.17 -13.83
CA LEU A 14 -10.75 11.83 -14.10
C LEU A 14 -11.52 11.63 -12.80
N MET A 15 -10.94 11.01 -11.78
CA MET A 15 -11.54 10.91 -10.44
C MET A 15 -11.64 12.30 -9.78
N LEU A 16 -10.59 13.12 -9.90
CA LEU A 16 -10.59 14.48 -9.37
C LEU A 16 -11.54 15.40 -10.15
N THR A 17 -11.64 15.26 -11.48
CA THR A 17 -12.56 16.04 -12.32
C THR A 17 -14.00 15.57 -12.19
N ALA A 18 -14.25 14.27 -11.98
CA ALA A 18 -15.58 13.75 -11.62
C ALA A 18 -16.04 14.28 -10.26
N ALA A 19 -15.14 14.29 -9.25
CA ALA A 19 -15.41 14.87 -7.94
C ALA A 19 -15.63 16.39 -8.01
N MET A 20 -14.87 17.12 -8.85
CA MET A 20 -15.05 18.56 -9.04
C MET A 20 -16.31 18.89 -9.87
N ALA A 21 -16.63 18.12 -10.90
CA ALA A 21 -17.86 18.30 -11.68
C ALA A 21 -19.10 18.01 -10.83
N TYR A 22 -19.04 16.99 -9.98
CA TYR A 22 -20.10 16.69 -9.01
C TYR A 22 -20.30 17.84 -8.03
N ARG A 23 -19.22 18.41 -7.50
CA ARG A 23 -19.27 19.58 -6.60
C ARG A 23 -19.90 20.82 -7.25
N TYR A 24 -19.74 20.99 -8.55
CA TYR A 24 -20.33 22.10 -9.30
C TYR A 24 -21.84 21.89 -9.56
N TYR A 25 -22.28 20.66 -9.80
CA TYR A 25 -23.69 20.30 -10.00
C TYR A 25 -24.49 20.14 -8.70
N SER A 26 -23.86 19.83 -7.56
CA SER A 26 -24.55 19.55 -6.30
C SER A 26 -24.94 20.78 -5.50
N ASN A 27 -24.46 21.97 -5.88
CA ASN A 27 -24.83 23.23 -5.20
C ASN A 27 -26.33 23.60 -5.30
N ASP A 28 -27.11 22.97 -6.18
CA ASP A 28 -28.54 23.21 -6.34
C ASP A 28 -29.46 22.24 -5.53
N ILE A 29 -28.87 21.22 -4.85
CA ILE A 29 -29.66 20.20 -4.10
C ILE A 29 -29.43 20.29 -2.58
N ILE A 30 -28.83 21.36 -2.08
CA ILE A 30 -28.26 21.53 -0.73
C ILE A 30 -29.24 21.41 0.44
N GLY A 31 -30.53 21.34 0.23
CA GLY A 31 -31.52 21.33 1.33
C GLY A 31 -31.79 19.96 1.98
N GLN A 32 -31.55 18.84 1.29
CA GLN A 32 -31.83 17.49 1.79
C GLN A 32 -30.59 16.63 2.04
N THR A 33 -29.43 17.02 1.53
CA THR A 33 -28.17 16.26 1.62
C THR A 33 -27.44 16.44 2.95
N GLN A 34 -27.54 17.59 3.63
CA GLN A 34 -26.78 17.84 4.88
C GLN A 34 -27.08 16.84 6.02
N GLN A 35 -28.29 16.30 6.07
CA GLN A 35 -28.65 15.33 7.13
C GLN A 35 -28.17 13.90 6.80
N ALA A 36 -28.13 13.54 5.51
CA ALA A 36 -27.56 12.30 5.04
C ALA A 36 -26.02 12.32 5.19
N ASP A 37 -25.36 13.39 4.76
CA ASP A 37 -23.91 13.56 4.85
C ASP A 37 -23.39 13.49 6.29
N SER A 38 -24.13 14.07 7.26
CA SER A 38 -23.74 14.00 8.68
C SER A 38 -23.84 12.58 9.26
N PHE A 39 -24.81 11.79 8.81
CA PHE A 39 -24.99 10.42 9.27
C PHE A 39 -23.91 9.49 8.68
N HIS A 40 -23.54 9.72 7.43
CA HIS A 40 -22.51 8.93 6.72
C HIS A 40 -21.10 9.25 7.21
N SER A 41 -20.79 10.53 7.44
CA SER A 41 -19.54 10.94 8.09
C SER A 41 -19.33 10.20 9.40
N SER A 42 -20.37 10.13 10.25
CA SER A 42 -20.28 9.44 11.53
C SER A 42 -20.06 7.92 11.40
N ARG A 43 -20.56 7.27 10.36
CA ARG A 43 -20.32 5.83 10.11
C ARG A 43 -18.87 5.56 9.71
N VAL A 44 -18.30 6.35 8.80
CA VAL A 44 -16.91 6.23 8.37
C VAL A 44 -15.96 6.52 9.54
N GLU A 45 -16.23 7.55 10.33
CA GLU A 45 -15.48 7.86 11.56
C GLU A 45 -15.46 6.69 12.54
N ILE A 46 -16.62 6.04 12.77
CA ILE A 46 -16.72 4.85 13.62
C ILE A 46 -15.86 3.72 13.06
N MET A 47 -15.92 3.45 11.74
CA MET A 47 -15.12 2.42 11.10
C MET A 47 -13.62 2.68 11.23
N ILE A 48 -13.18 3.93 11.05
CA ILE A 48 -11.78 4.32 11.22
C ILE A 48 -11.34 4.05 12.66
N HIS A 49 -12.10 4.54 13.65
CA HIS A 49 -11.81 4.35 15.06
C HIS A 49 -11.72 2.86 15.45
N GLU A 50 -12.69 2.05 15.00
CA GLU A 50 -12.70 0.61 15.25
C GLU A 50 -11.48 -0.08 14.62
N ASN A 51 -11.11 0.27 13.38
CA ASN A 51 -9.96 -0.29 12.71
C ASN A 51 -8.64 0.07 13.41
N ILE A 52 -8.46 1.34 13.79
CA ILE A 52 -7.28 1.79 14.53
C ILE A 52 -7.20 1.07 15.89
N THR A 53 -8.32 0.90 16.57
CA THR A 53 -8.38 0.14 17.85
C THR A 53 -7.94 -1.32 17.62
N LYS A 54 -8.45 -2.00 16.59
CA LYS A 54 -8.07 -3.38 16.26
C LYS A 54 -6.59 -3.49 15.85
N LEU A 55 -6.08 -2.53 15.08
CA LEU A 55 -4.67 -2.48 14.69
C LEU A 55 -3.77 -2.30 15.91
N LYS A 56 -4.18 -1.48 16.89
CA LYS A 56 -3.46 -1.32 18.15
C LYS A 56 -3.38 -2.62 18.95
N GLU A 57 -4.44 -3.43 18.96
CA GLU A 57 -4.41 -4.78 19.53
C GLU A 57 -3.42 -5.71 18.80
N LEU A 58 -3.15 -5.46 17.54
CA LEU A 58 -2.16 -6.18 16.73
C LEU A 58 -0.73 -5.62 16.89
N GLY A 59 -0.57 -4.57 17.70
CA GLY A 59 0.70 -3.92 17.96
C GLY A 59 1.01 -2.75 17.00
N ILE A 60 0.04 -2.32 16.18
CA ILE A 60 0.19 -1.17 15.26
C ILE A 60 -0.57 0.02 15.87
N ASP A 61 0.15 0.94 16.52
CA ASP A 61 -0.47 2.13 17.11
C ASP A 61 -0.52 3.29 16.12
N ALA A 62 -1.68 3.47 15.51
CA ALA A 62 -1.96 4.56 14.56
C ALA A 62 -2.82 5.69 15.18
N THR A 63 -2.95 5.74 16.50
CA THR A 63 -3.81 6.72 17.20
C THR A 63 -3.41 8.17 16.89
N SER A 64 -2.11 8.44 16.68
CA SER A 64 -1.60 9.79 16.40
C SER A 64 -2.01 10.35 15.04
N VAL A 65 -2.43 9.50 14.10
CA VAL A 65 -2.83 9.90 12.74
C VAL A 65 -4.33 9.72 12.46
N GLU A 66 -5.10 9.27 13.44
CA GLU A 66 -6.54 8.99 13.32
C GLU A 66 -7.34 10.20 12.78
N GLU A 67 -7.07 11.39 13.31
CA GLU A 67 -7.73 12.63 12.90
C GLU A 67 -7.45 12.94 11.40
N LYS A 68 -6.18 12.84 10.98
CA LYS A 68 -5.80 13.09 9.58
C LYS A 68 -6.43 12.06 8.62
N ILE A 69 -6.50 10.79 9.02
CA ILE A 69 -7.16 9.74 8.24
C ILE A 69 -8.66 10.04 8.11
N THR A 70 -9.28 10.44 9.22
CA THR A 70 -10.69 10.82 9.24
C THR A 70 -10.97 11.98 8.30
N GLU A 71 -10.19 13.07 8.39
CA GLU A 71 -10.30 14.21 7.48
C GLU A 71 -10.15 13.81 6.01
N SER A 72 -9.16 12.95 5.72
CA SER A 72 -8.89 12.49 4.35
C SER A 72 -10.05 11.66 3.81
N LEU A 73 -10.49 10.63 4.53
CA LEU A 73 -11.55 9.73 4.06
C LEU A 73 -12.92 10.42 4.02
N THR A 74 -13.27 11.26 5.01
CA THR A 74 -14.54 12.00 4.98
C THR A 74 -14.59 13.12 3.94
N SER A 75 -13.46 13.44 3.29
CA SER A 75 -13.42 14.35 2.15
C SER A 75 -13.93 13.71 0.85
N PHE A 76 -14.01 12.38 0.78
CA PHE A 76 -14.60 11.69 -0.37
C PHE A 76 -16.12 11.87 -0.38
N PRO A 77 -16.76 11.92 -1.57
CA PRO A 77 -18.21 11.89 -1.67
C PRO A 77 -18.78 10.64 -0.98
N SER A 78 -19.86 10.83 -0.21
CA SER A 78 -20.49 9.75 0.57
C SER A 78 -20.86 8.54 -0.30
N GLU A 79 -21.36 8.79 -1.52
CA GLU A 79 -21.76 7.74 -2.45
C GLU A 79 -20.59 6.83 -2.87
N ILE A 80 -19.38 7.37 -2.93
CA ILE A 80 -18.17 6.58 -3.24
C ILE A 80 -17.87 5.65 -2.07
N LEU A 81 -17.84 6.19 -0.85
CA LEU A 81 -17.56 5.40 0.36
C LEU A 81 -18.63 4.33 0.62
N GLU A 82 -19.91 4.61 0.30
CA GLU A 82 -21.01 3.66 0.42
C GLU A 82 -20.91 2.51 -0.58
N SER A 83 -20.33 2.76 -1.74
CA SER A 83 -20.13 1.75 -2.78
C SER A 83 -18.95 0.82 -2.51
N MET A 84 -18.07 1.19 -1.55
CA MET A 84 -16.89 0.40 -1.22
C MET A 84 -17.22 -0.75 -0.27
N GLU A 85 -16.61 -1.89 -0.52
CA GLU A 85 -16.64 -3.00 0.42
C GLU A 85 -15.79 -2.67 1.68
N PRO A 86 -16.13 -3.21 2.84
CA PRO A 86 -15.39 -2.96 4.09
C PRO A 86 -13.88 -3.23 3.97
N GLU A 87 -13.50 -4.25 3.20
CA GLU A 87 -12.10 -4.61 2.94
C GLU A 87 -11.35 -3.50 2.19
N GLN A 88 -11.99 -2.82 1.25
CA GLN A 88 -11.39 -1.70 0.51
C GLN A 88 -11.15 -0.51 1.44
N ILE A 89 -12.13 -0.17 2.29
CA ILE A 89 -11.99 0.91 3.28
C ILE A 89 -10.85 0.56 4.26
N ASN A 90 -10.76 -0.69 4.73
CA ASN A 90 -9.67 -1.14 5.58
C ASN A 90 -8.31 -1.00 4.90
N GLY A 91 -8.20 -1.36 3.61
CA GLY A 91 -7.00 -1.17 2.80
C GLY A 91 -6.61 0.30 2.71
N MET A 92 -7.57 1.18 2.40
CA MET A 92 -7.32 2.63 2.34
C MET A 92 -6.83 3.18 3.69
N ILE A 93 -7.42 2.75 4.81
CA ILE A 93 -6.95 3.15 6.14
C ILE A 93 -5.50 2.72 6.35
N LEU A 94 -5.13 1.50 5.99
CA LEU A 94 -3.74 1.00 6.07
C LEU A 94 -2.79 1.81 5.19
N THR A 95 -3.17 2.13 3.95
CA THR A 95 -2.38 2.99 3.05
C THR A 95 -2.15 4.37 3.67
N TYR A 96 -3.19 5.01 4.21
CA TYR A 96 -3.03 6.29 4.91
C TYR A 96 -2.14 6.18 6.15
N ILE A 97 -2.27 5.10 6.95
CA ILE A 97 -1.39 4.86 8.09
C ILE A 97 0.06 4.73 7.63
N SER A 98 0.32 3.94 6.58
CA SER A 98 1.66 3.77 6.01
C SER A 98 2.27 5.12 5.66
N THR A 99 1.55 5.93 4.90
CA THR A 99 2.02 7.25 4.45
C THR A 99 2.22 8.22 5.62
N LEU A 100 1.25 8.33 6.54
CA LEU A 100 1.27 9.35 7.57
C LEU A 100 2.20 9.04 8.75
N LEU A 101 2.40 7.74 9.08
CA LEU A 101 3.29 7.36 10.17
C LEU A 101 4.74 7.18 9.74
N TYR A 102 4.97 6.74 8.50
CA TYR A 102 6.30 6.27 8.11
C TYR A 102 6.92 7.06 6.97
N ASP A 103 6.13 7.62 6.05
CA ASP A 103 6.64 8.33 4.89
C ASP A 103 6.61 9.87 5.06
N ASP A 104 5.90 10.38 6.09
CA ASP A 104 5.90 11.81 6.43
C ASP A 104 7.23 12.18 7.12
N THR A 105 8.18 12.67 6.35
CA THR A 105 9.52 13.08 6.84
C THR A 105 9.49 14.26 7.80
N THR A 106 8.34 14.91 7.98
CA THR A 106 8.19 16.06 8.91
C THR A 106 8.02 15.62 10.36
N VAL A 107 7.63 14.35 10.58
CA VAL A 107 7.46 13.76 11.91
C VAL A 107 8.34 12.50 11.99
N PRO A 108 9.35 12.44 12.86
CA PRO A 108 10.10 11.20 13.04
C PRO A 108 9.16 10.11 13.52
N PRO A 109 9.20 8.91 12.94
CA PRO A 109 8.35 7.80 13.38
C PRO A 109 8.60 7.52 14.86
N SER A 110 7.52 7.49 15.65
CA SER A 110 7.60 7.20 17.09
C SER A 110 7.85 5.72 17.38
N GLU A 111 7.57 4.86 16.41
CA GLU A 111 7.68 3.41 16.49
C GLU A 111 8.37 2.86 15.24
N PRO A 112 9.03 1.69 15.33
CA PRO A 112 9.58 1.02 14.15
C PRO A 112 8.48 0.72 13.13
N ARG A 113 8.81 0.88 11.86
CA ARG A 113 7.90 0.54 10.76
C ARG A 113 7.48 -0.93 10.84
N GLN A 114 6.17 -1.20 10.84
CA GLN A 114 5.63 -2.55 10.98
C GLN A 114 5.06 -3.12 9.68
N PHE A 115 4.77 -2.25 8.74
CA PHE A 115 4.30 -2.57 7.39
C PHE A 115 4.57 -1.38 6.49
N PHE A 116 4.45 -1.59 5.19
CA PHE A 116 4.48 -0.51 4.19
C PHE A 116 3.44 -0.76 3.11
N SER A 117 3.06 0.31 2.43
CA SER A 117 2.29 0.24 1.19
C SER A 117 3.10 0.80 0.04
N PHE A 118 2.83 0.31 -1.16
CA PHE A 118 3.39 0.85 -2.39
C PHE A 118 2.42 0.63 -3.55
N ASP A 119 2.46 1.55 -4.50
CA ASP A 119 1.71 1.45 -5.74
C ASP A 119 2.37 0.41 -6.65
N VAL A 120 1.63 -0.62 -7.09
CA VAL A 120 2.16 -1.65 -7.99
C VAL A 120 2.30 -1.15 -9.44
N GLU A 121 1.67 -0.04 -9.80
CA GLU A 121 1.92 0.73 -11.04
C GLU A 121 3.01 1.77 -10.75
N CYS A 122 4.26 1.31 -10.65
CA CYS A 122 5.38 2.13 -10.21
C CYS A 122 5.86 3.05 -11.33
N MET A 123 6.04 4.36 -11.00
CA MET A 123 6.61 5.35 -11.93
C MET A 123 8.14 5.29 -12.02
N ASP A 124 8.82 4.78 -10.99
CA ASP A 124 10.28 4.68 -10.91
C ASP A 124 10.76 3.29 -11.33
N LEU A 125 10.88 3.09 -12.64
CA LEU A 125 11.33 1.82 -13.22
C LEU A 125 12.79 1.46 -12.89
N GLU A 126 13.61 2.44 -12.48
CA GLU A 126 15.03 2.22 -12.19
C GLU A 126 15.29 1.79 -10.74
N HIS A 127 14.34 2.10 -9.82
CA HIS A 127 14.54 1.84 -8.39
C HIS A 127 13.35 1.16 -7.69
N MET A 128 12.38 0.62 -8.44
CA MET A 128 11.19 0.03 -7.82
C MET A 128 11.52 -1.16 -6.92
N TYR A 129 12.45 -2.02 -7.32
CA TYR A 129 12.87 -3.17 -6.51
C TYR A 129 13.81 -2.77 -5.39
N THR A 130 14.65 -1.76 -5.59
CA THR A 130 15.49 -1.18 -4.54
C THR A 130 14.61 -0.60 -3.43
N ASN A 131 13.58 0.17 -3.78
CA ASN A 131 12.65 0.74 -2.82
C ASN A 131 11.87 -0.35 -2.08
N PHE A 132 11.38 -1.36 -2.81
CA PHE A 132 10.70 -2.51 -2.21
C PHE A 132 11.61 -3.27 -1.23
N LEU A 133 12.85 -3.63 -1.63
CA LEU A 133 13.79 -4.38 -0.79
C LEU A 133 14.23 -3.61 0.44
N ASN A 134 14.43 -2.30 0.32
CA ASN A 134 14.73 -1.42 1.45
C ASN A 134 13.55 -1.39 2.44
N SER A 135 12.31 -1.27 1.94
CA SER A 135 11.11 -1.31 2.78
C SER A 135 10.93 -2.67 3.49
N VAL A 136 11.23 -3.77 2.79
CA VAL A 136 11.25 -5.12 3.41
C VAL A 136 12.29 -5.20 4.52
N SER A 137 13.51 -4.69 4.28
CA SER A 137 14.58 -4.68 5.30
C SER A 137 14.16 -3.83 6.51
N GLU A 138 13.52 -2.70 6.28
CA GLU A 138 13.05 -1.81 7.34
C GLU A 138 12.01 -2.48 8.25
N ILE A 139 10.96 -3.10 7.68
CA ILE A 139 9.93 -3.78 8.48
C ILE A 139 10.41 -5.08 9.12
N ALA A 140 11.48 -5.67 8.58
CA ALA A 140 12.07 -6.90 9.13
C ALA A 140 13.06 -6.60 10.27
N GLY A 141 13.61 -5.39 10.33
CA GLY A 141 14.61 -5.00 11.33
C GLY A 141 15.82 -5.93 11.31
N ASP A 142 16.22 -6.40 12.49
CA ASP A 142 17.42 -7.23 12.63
C ASP A 142 17.29 -8.65 12.02
N ASP A 143 16.08 -9.07 11.65
CA ASP A 143 15.85 -10.40 11.04
C ASP A 143 16.43 -10.49 9.62
N LEU A 144 16.37 -9.38 8.84
CA LEU A 144 16.81 -9.33 7.45
C LEU A 144 17.68 -8.10 7.18
N THR A 145 18.97 -8.31 7.03
CA THR A 145 19.90 -7.28 6.54
C THR A 145 20.05 -7.42 5.03
N ILE A 146 19.40 -6.54 4.28
CA ILE A 146 19.47 -6.53 2.80
C ILE A 146 20.45 -5.41 2.38
N THR A 147 21.45 -5.78 1.55
CA THR A 147 22.51 -4.88 1.08
C THR A 147 22.86 -5.16 -0.36
N ASP A 148 23.69 -4.30 -0.95
CA ASP A 148 24.25 -4.45 -2.30
C ASP A 148 23.16 -4.69 -3.35
N ILE A 149 22.10 -3.88 -3.28
CA ILE A 149 20.96 -3.98 -4.21
C ILE A 149 21.38 -3.30 -5.51
N GLU A 150 21.28 -4.05 -6.60
CA GLU A 150 21.55 -3.55 -7.95
C GLU A 150 20.40 -3.96 -8.89
N GLU A 151 19.99 -3.04 -9.75
CA GLU A 151 18.97 -3.26 -10.78
C GLU A 151 19.57 -3.07 -12.17
N ASP A 152 19.66 -4.15 -12.95
CA ASP A 152 20.14 -4.11 -14.34
C ASP A 152 18.94 -4.08 -15.29
N THR A 153 18.75 -2.94 -15.94
CA THR A 153 17.70 -2.67 -16.94
C THR A 153 18.19 -2.85 -18.38
N GLY A 154 19.41 -3.35 -18.59
CA GLY A 154 20.00 -3.48 -19.93
C GLY A 154 19.23 -4.37 -20.92
N LYS A 155 18.26 -5.18 -20.42
CA LYS A 155 17.38 -6.01 -21.24
C LYS A 155 15.92 -5.52 -21.25
N VAL A 156 15.68 -4.29 -20.83
CA VAL A 156 14.36 -3.66 -20.82
C VAL A 156 14.20 -2.84 -22.10
N ASP A 157 13.13 -3.09 -22.83
CA ASP A 157 12.68 -2.26 -23.93
C ASP A 157 11.62 -1.28 -23.44
N TYR A 158 12.04 -0.08 -23.11
CA TYR A 158 11.15 0.99 -22.61
C TYR A 158 10.14 1.47 -23.65
N GLU A 159 10.39 1.24 -24.96
CA GLU A 159 9.44 1.65 -25.99
C GLU A 159 8.24 0.70 -26.05
N SER A 160 8.49 -0.60 -25.93
CA SER A 160 7.44 -1.63 -25.90
C SER A 160 6.92 -1.94 -24.48
N GLY A 161 7.59 -1.44 -23.44
CA GLY A 161 7.24 -1.74 -22.03
C GLY A 161 7.44 -3.21 -21.69
N THR A 162 8.43 -3.90 -22.28
CA THR A 162 8.67 -5.32 -22.08
C THR A 162 10.15 -5.62 -21.83
N GLY A 163 10.45 -6.82 -21.34
CA GLY A 163 11.81 -7.26 -21.13
C GLY A 163 12.02 -7.96 -19.80
N VAL A 164 13.27 -7.96 -19.37
CA VAL A 164 13.68 -8.54 -18.08
C VAL A 164 14.56 -7.54 -17.37
N GLN A 165 14.18 -7.21 -16.13
CA GLN A 165 15.00 -6.44 -15.21
C GLN A 165 15.62 -7.41 -14.21
N THR A 166 16.96 -7.48 -14.18
CA THR A 166 17.68 -8.36 -13.25
C THR A 166 17.96 -7.60 -11.96
N VAL A 167 17.46 -8.12 -10.84
CA VAL A 167 17.64 -7.56 -9.50
C VAL A 167 18.59 -8.48 -8.73
N THR A 168 19.71 -7.93 -8.25
CA THR A 168 20.64 -8.66 -7.38
C THR A 168 20.74 -7.98 -6.02
N PHE A 169 20.92 -8.76 -4.97
CA PHE A 169 21.10 -8.25 -3.61
C PHE A 169 21.70 -9.30 -2.69
N ASN A 170 22.22 -8.87 -1.56
CA ASN A 170 22.59 -9.75 -0.45
C ASN A 170 21.53 -9.70 0.65
N CYS A 171 21.20 -10.87 1.21
CA CYS A 171 20.37 -10.96 2.41
C CYS A 171 21.12 -11.81 3.46
N ASN A 172 21.43 -11.22 4.60
CA ASN A 172 22.19 -11.85 5.68
C ASN A 172 23.50 -12.49 5.20
N GLY A 173 24.20 -11.81 4.27
CA GLY A 173 25.49 -12.26 3.71
C GLY A 173 25.40 -13.31 2.60
N LYS A 174 24.21 -13.70 2.17
CA LYS A 174 23.99 -14.59 1.02
C LYS A 174 23.45 -13.80 -0.16
N SER A 175 24.05 -14.00 -1.35
CA SER A 175 23.64 -13.32 -2.57
C SER A 175 22.45 -14.01 -3.24
N TYR A 176 21.56 -13.20 -3.79
CA TYR A 176 20.35 -13.61 -4.51
C TYR A 176 20.22 -12.83 -5.81
N GLN A 177 19.54 -13.44 -6.76
CA GLN A 177 19.17 -12.82 -8.04
C GLN A 177 17.71 -13.14 -8.35
N TYR A 178 16.99 -12.15 -8.84
CA TYR A 178 15.64 -12.26 -9.36
C TYR A 178 15.56 -11.61 -10.74
N ASP A 179 15.03 -12.31 -11.71
CA ASP A 179 14.79 -11.79 -13.06
C ASP A 179 13.31 -11.42 -13.18
N ALA A 180 13.01 -10.14 -12.94
CA ALA A 180 11.67 -9.59 -13.00
C ALA A 180 11.20 -9.46 -14.45
N ILE A 181 9.99 -9.89 -14.72
CA ILE A 181 9.35 -9.70 -16.02
C ILE A 181 8.77 -8.28 -16.09
N VAL A 182 9.26 -7.50 -17.02
CA VAL A 182 8.79 -6.13 -17.25
C VAL A 182 7.47 -6.15 -18.02
N TYR A 183 6.47 -5.46 -17.48
CA TYR A 183 5.21 -5.19 -18.12
C TYR A 183 4.84 -3.71 -17.89
N ASN A 184 5.21 -2.85 -18.81
CA ASN A 184 5.16 -1.39 -18.68
C ASN A 184 5.87 -0.94 -17.39
N ASP A 185 5.17 -0.23 -16.53
CA ASP A 185 5.62 0.32 -15.26
C ASP A 185 5.11 -0.47 -14.04
N TRP A 186 4.57 -1.69 -14.27
CA TRP A 186 4.03 -2.54 -13.21
C TRP A 186 5.13 -3.31 -12.49
N PHE A 187 5.02 -3.34 -11.17
CA PHE A 187 5.84 -4.20 -10.32
C PHE A 187 5.53 -5.68 -10.58
N ASP A 188 6.56 -6.52 -10.74
CA ASP A 188 6.36 -7.97 -10.84
C ASP A 188 6.06 -8.55 -9.45
N VAL A 189 4.77 -8.75 -9.15
CA VAL A 189 4.30 -9.25 -7.84
C VAL A 189 4.86 -10.63 -7.47
N LYS A 190 5.44 -11.39 -8.42
CA LYS A 190 6.14 -12.64 -8.11
C LYS A 190 7.42 -12.42 -7.30
N MET A 191 7.92 -11.19 -7.24
CA MET A 191 9.00 -10.80 -6.34
C MET A 191 8.62 -11.04 -4.87
N LEU A 192 7.35 -10.89 -4.49
CA LEU A 192 6.84 -11.19 -3.15
C LEU A 192 7.00 -12.69 -2.82
N THR A 193 6.62 -13.58 -3.76
CA THR A 193 6.82 -15.03 -3.62
C THR A 193 8.30 -15.37 -3.53
N PHE A 194 9.13 -14.74 -4.35
CA PHE A 194 10.59 -14.93 -4.31
C PHE A 194 11.17 -14.49 -2.96
N MET A 195 10.73 -13.33 -2.43
CA MET A 195 11.17 -12.87 -1.11
C MET A 195 10.76 -13.81 0.01
N ASN A 196 9.55 -14.38 -0.01
CA ASN A 196 9.16 -15.41 0.96
C ASN A 196 10.05 -16.64 0.91
N LYS A 197 10.55 -17.02 -0.27
CA LYS A 197 11.55 -18.08 -0.41
C LYS A 197 12.89 -17.69 0.22
N VAL A 198 13.37 -16.46 -0.01
CA VAL A 198 14.59 -15.91 0.62
C VAL A 198 14.42 -15.91 2.14
N ILE A 199 13.30 -15.42 2.65
CA ILE A 199 12.97 -15.36 4.09
C ILE A 199 12.94 -16.75 4.72
N SER A 200 12.37 -17.74 4.05
CA SER A 200 12.31 -19.12 4.57
C SER A 200 13.70 -19.71 4.83
N GLU A 201 14.70 -19.32 4.07
CA GLU A 201 16.09 -19.74 4.25
C GLU A 201 16.76 -19.10 5.48
N GLN A 202 16.21 -17.96 5.98
CA GLN A 202 16.73 -17.27 7.16
C GLN A 202 16.22 -17.87 8.48
N ASN A 203 15.23 -18.76 8.44
CA ASN A 203 14.65 -19.43 9.60
C ASN A 203 14.10 -18.48 10.68
N THR A 204 13.55 -17.33 10.30
CA THR A 204 12.98 -16.33 11.22
C THR A 204 11.61 -16.73 11.78
N GLY A 205 10.94 -17.70 11.15
CA GLY A 205 9.57 -18.10 11.48
C GLY A 205 8.51 -17.09 11.03
N LYS A 206 8.91 -16.09 10.21
CA LYS A 206 8.03 -15.07 9.65
C LYS A 206 7.98 -15.17 8.12
N ASN A 207 7.00 -14.52 7.51
CA ASN A 207 6.82 -14.39 6.06
C ASN A 207 6.30 -13.00 5.73
N LEU A 208 6.37 -12.63 4.46
CA LEU A 208 5.58 -11.53 3.93
C LEU A 208 4.13 -11.98 3.76
N TYR A 209 3.23 -11.16 4.26
CA TYR A 209 1.79 -11.24 4.05
C TYR A 209 1.33 -9.96 3.38
N VAL A 210 0.36 -10.06 2.48
CA VAL A 210 -0.13 -8.91 1.73
C VAL A 210 -1.64 -8.77 1.78
N THR A 211 -2.09 -7.54 1.62
CA THR A 211 -3.46 -7.15 1.30
C THR A 211 -3.41 -5.96 0.35
N SER A 212 -4.55 -5.45 -0.06
CA SER A 212 -4.64 -4.27 -0.92
C SER A 212 -5.79 -3.37 -0.49
N ASP A 213 -5.84 -2.17 -1.06
CA ASP A 213 -6.99 -1.26 -0.96
C ASP A 213 -8.08 -1.57 -1.99
N GLY A 214 -7.91 -2.64 -2.76
CA GLY A 214 -8.79 -3.02 -3.87
C GLY A 214 -8.52 -2.28 -5.18
N TYR A 215 -7.47 -1.46 -5.22
CA TYR A 215 -6.98 -0.73 -6.39
C TYR A 215 -5.52 -1.11 -6.70
N GLN A 216 -4.60 -0.16 -6.66
CA GLN A 216 -3.20 -0.36 -7.04
C GLN A 216 -2.25 -0.49 -5.85
N GLU A 217 -2.71 -0.21 -4.63
CA GLU A 217 -1.87 -0.30 -3.44
C GLU A 217 -1.69 -1.74 -2.97
N CYS A 218 -0.44 -2.17 -2.84
CA CYS A 218 -0.03 -3.39 -2.18
C CYS A 218 0.47 -3.06 -0.78
N ILE A 219 -0.15 -3.65 0.23
CA ILE A 219 0.19 -3.44 1.65
C ILE A 219 0.89 -4.69 2.15
N VAL A 220 2.12 -4.53 2.65
CA VAL A 220 3.03 -5.63 2.98
C VAL A 220 3.34 -5.64 4.48
N PHE A 221 3.16 -6.80 5.11
CA PHE A 221 3.51 -7.07 6.50
C PHE A 221 4.57 -8.17 6.56
N TYR A 222 5.54 -8.06 7.49
CA TYR A 222 6.49 -9.11 7.79
C TYR A 222 6.17 -9.70 9.15
N GLN A 223 5.46 -10.85 9.18
CA GLN A 223 4.85 -11.36 10.40
C GLN A 223 4.85 -12.89 10.47
N THR A 224 4.51 -13.42 11.66
CA THR A 224 4.28 -14.84 11.87
C THR A 224 2.91 -15.28 11.37
N GLU A 225 2.72 -16.57 11.07
CA GLU A 225 1.41 -17.16 10.75
C GLU A 225 0.38 -16.92 11.88
N PHE A 226 0.82 -16.98 13.14
CA PHE A 226 -0.05 -16.70 14.28
C PHE A 226 -0.59 -15.26 14.26
N TRP A 227 0.28 -14.29 13.95
CA TRP A 227 -0.14 -12.90 13.83
C TRP A 227 -1.12 -12.71 12.66
N ALA A 228 -0.85 -13.31 11.51
CA ALA A 228 -1.75 -13.23 10.35
C ALA A 228 -3.13 -13.85 10.64
N ALA A 229 -3.18 -14.98 11.36
CA ALA A 229 -4.44 -15.56 11.81
C ALA A 229 -5.20 -14.65 12.79
N ARG A 230 -4.47 -13.95 13.69
CA ARG A 230 -5.06 -12.98 14.60
C ARG A 230 -5.58 -11.74 13.86
N TYR A 231 -4.83 -11.26 12.86
CA TYR A 231 -5.27 -10.18 11.97
C TYR A 231 -6.62 -10.53 11.32
N LYS A 232 -6.72 -11.69 10.69
CA LYS A 232 -7.98 -12.19 10.09
C LYS A 232 -9.13 -12.18 11.08
N LYS A 233 -8.89 -12.63 12.32
CA LYS A 233 -9.92 -12.68 13.36
C LYS A 233 -10.42 -11.29 13.77
N LEU A 234 -9.53 -10.30 13.84
CA LEU A 234 -9.85 -8.95 14.29
C LEU A 234 -10.38 -8.07 13.17
N MET A 235 -9.73 -8.08 12.02
CA MET A 235 -10.03 -7.19 10.90
C MET A 235 -11.13 -7.74 9.98
N GLY A 236 -11.37 -9.06 9.98
CA GLY A 236 -12.37 -9.71 9.15
C GLY A 236 -11.87 -10.16 7.78
N ASN A 237 -10.80 -9.57 7.28
CA ASN A 237 -10.19 -9.92 5.98
C ASN A 237 -8.95 -10.80 6.15
N THR A 238 -8.63 -11.56 5.11
CA THR A 238 -7.49 -12.47 5.09
C THR A 238 -6.30 -11.80 4.43
N LEU A 239 -5.13 -11.89 5.08
CA LEU A 239 -3.88 -11.57 4.43
C LEU A 239 -3.48 -12.75 3.53
N GLU A 240 -3.04 -12.46 2.32
CA GLU A 240 -2.47 -13.46 1.42
C GLU A 240 -0.99 -13.67 1.76
N GLN A 241 -0.52 -14.91 1.69
CA GLN A 241 0.90 -15.24 1.71
C GLN A 241 1.31 -15.57 0.27
N PRO A 242 2.03 -14.65 -0.43
CA PRO A 242 2.42 -14.82 -1.83
C PRO A 242 3.37 -15.99 -2.06
#